data_27b244e95263fc2f3581bc0a4a7744c6
#
_entry.id   27b244e95263fc2f3581bc0a4a7744c6
#
_cell.length_a   1.000
_cell.length_b   1.000
_cell.length_c   1.000
_cell.angle_alpha   90.00
_cell.angle_beta   90.00
_cell.angle_gamma   90.00
#
_symmetry.space_group_name_H-M   'P 1'
#
loop_
_entity.id
_entity.type
_entity.pdbx_description
1 polymer ?
#
loop_
_entity_poly.entity_id
_entity_poly.type
_entity_poly.pdbx_seq_one_letter_code
_entity_poly.pdbx_strand_id
1 'polypeptide(L)'
;MSDLTGRTVLVTGASRGIGAAAAAALGDAGAAVVAHYGSYREGAEQALARVPDERKRLVQQDLAVPGAARKLWRQVVAERPRIDVAVVNAAISRETPFDGSDEEWDDGWEATLQVNVLEASSLIREAVNHFRANGGGIVITLSSWAAQQGSAIPTLPAYAASKAAVKAVTQTVARAYAKEGVLAYVVAPGIVRTRMSEISAVARGGIEKVNAILALGEMVPAEEGGALLAVRASGTCRHLTGATIDVTGASSVR
;
A
#
# COMPACT_ATOMS: atom_id res chain seq x y z
N MET A 1 -19.87 -9.04 4.85
CA MET A 1 -18.92 -7.91 4.72
C MET A 1 -18.32 -7.67 6.09
N SER A 2 -17.05 -7.27 6.17
CA SER A 2 -16.41 -6.92 7.47
C SER A 2 -17.05 -5.65 8.01
N ASP A 3 -17.42 -5.64 9.28
CA ASP A 3 -17.85 -4.43 9.98
C ASP A 3 -16.63 -3.76 10.61
N LEU A 4 -16.37 -2.51 10.21
CA LEU A 4 -15.28 -1.68 10.71
C LEU A 4 -15.78 -0.46 11.48
N THR A 5 -17.04 -0.47 11.90
CA THR A 5 -17.63 0.60 12.71
C THR A 5 -16.79 0.85 13.97
N GLY A 6 -16.48 2.11 14.24
CA GLY A 6 -15.65 2.51 15.37
C GLY A 6 -14.14 2.37 15.15
N ARG A 7 -13.67 1.86 14.01
CA ARG A 7 -12.24 1.82 13.67
C ARG A 7 -11.83 3.04 12.86
N THR A 8 -10.64 3.55 13.12
CA THR A 8 -9.98 4.58 12.32
C THR A 8 -8.84 3.96 11.52
N VAL A 9 -8.85 4.19 10.21
CA VAL A 9 -7.88 3.62 9.26
C VAL A 9 -7.15 4.73 8.52
N LEU A 10 -5.83 4.75 8.59
CA LEU A 10 -4.99 5.57 7.71
C LEU A 10 -4.64 4.79 6.44
N VAL A 11 -4.90 5.40 5.27
CA VAL A 11 -4.51 4.84 3.96
C VAL A 11 -3.56 5.81 3.27
N THR A 12 -2.32 5.37 3.01
CA THR A 12 -1.38 6.19 2.23
C THR A 12 -1.53 5.96 0.74
N GLY A 13 -1.44 7.05 -0.05
CA GLY A 13 -1.62 6.98 -1.51
C GLY A 13 -3.07 6.67 -1.91
N ALA A 14 -4.04 7.26 -1.24
CA ALA A 14 -5.47 7.00 -1.42
C ALA A 14 -6.11 7.68 -2.65
N SER A 15 -5.32 8.32 -3.51
CA SER A 15 -5.85 9.09 -4.66
C SER A 15 -6.14 8.25 -5.90
N ARG A 16 -5.55 7.05 -6.03
CA ARG A 16 -5.62 6.23 -7.26
C ARG A 16 -5.44 4.75 -6.94
N GLY A 17 -5.87 3.91 -7.90
CA GLY A 17 -5.63 2.47 -7.90
C GLY A 17 -6.04 1.78 -6.62
N ILE A 18 -5.20 0.88 -6.11
CA ILE A 18 -5.49 0.08 -4.91
C ILE A 18 -5.77 0.95 -3.68
N GLY A 19 -5.03 2.05 -3.50
CA GLY A 19 -5.22 2.93 -2.34
C GLY A 19 -6.58 3.62 -2.35
N ALA A 20 -7.07 4.08 -3.51
CA ALA A 20 -8.40 4.66 -3.67
C ALA A 20 -9.49 3.62 -3.45
N ALA A 21 -9.35 2.44 -4.05
CA ALA A 21 -10.28 1.31 -3.86
C ALA A 21 -10.32 0.85 -2.39
N ALA A 22 -9.16 0.82 -1.72
CA ALA A 22 -9.07 0.50 -0.30
C ALA A 22 -9.80 1.54 0.57
N ALA A 23 -9.56 2.84 0.33
CA ALA A 23 -10.21 3.90 1.07
C ALA A 23 -11.74 3.82 0.94
N ALA A 24 -12.25 3.59 -0.28
CA ALA A 24 -13.66 3.38 -0.54
C ALA A 24 -14.21 2.15 0.21
N ALA A 25 -13.57 0.98 0.06
CA ALA A 25 -14.02 -0.27 0.66
C ALA A 25 -14.02 -0.23 2.21
N LEU A 26 -13.00 0.41 2.80
CA LEU A 26 -12.91 0.62 4.24
C LEU A 26 -14.02 1.55 4.75
N GLY A 27 -14.30 2.64 4.01
CA GLY A 27 -15.39 3.55 4.33
C GLY A 27 -16.78 2.91 4.20
N ASP A 28 -17.00 2.12 3.15
CA ASP A 28 -18.23 1.35 2.94
C ASP A 28 -18.43 0.29 4.04
N ALA A 29 -17.34 -0.25 4.60
CA ALA A 29 -17.36 -1.17 5.74
C ALA A 29 -17.57 -0.48 7.10
N GLY A 30 -17.77 0.84 7.15
CA GLY A 30 -18.08 1.59 8.36
C GLY A 30 -16.90 2.28 9.05
N ALA A 31 -15.67 2.14 8.54
CA ALA A 31 -14.51 2.77 9.14
C ALA A 31 -14.52 4.32 9.02
N ALA A 32 -13.88 4.98 9.96
CA ALA A 32 -13.39 6.33 9.75
C ALA A 32 -12.08 6.25 8.95
N VAL A 33 -12.01 6.94 7.80
CA VAL A 33 -10.89 6.83 6.87
C VAL A 33 -10.12 8.14 6.81
N VAL A 34 -8.83 8.07 7.11
CA VAL A 34 -7.86 9.13 6.84
C VAL A 34 -7.15 8.81 5.54
N ALA A 35 -7.49 9.54 4.48
CA ALA A 35 -6.94 9.33 3.15
C ALA A 35 -5.76 10.29 2.92
N HIS A 36 -4.54 9.75 2.90
CA HIS A 36 -3.36 10.52 2.54
C HIS A 36 -3.19 10.55 1.02
N TYR A 37 -2.83 11.73 0.52
CA TYR A 37 -2.46 11.97 -0.88
C TYR A 37 -1.18 12.82 -0.99
N GLY A 38 -0.46 12.69 -2.11
CA GLY A 38 0.67 13.56 -2.44
C GLY A 38 0.20 14.83 -3.13
N SER A 39 -0.09 14.75 -4.41
CA SER A 39 -0.46 15.92 -5.25
C SER A 39 -1.88 15.86 -5.83
N TYR A 40 -2.53 14.69 -5.88
CA TYR A 40 -3.83 14.52 -6.54
C TYR A 40 -4.96 14.44 -5.49
N ARG A 41 -5.41 15.60 -5.03
CA ARG A 41 -6.44 15.76 -4.01
C ARG A 41 -7.80 15.22 -4.48
N GLU A 42 -8.21 15.57 -5.69
CA GLU A 42 -9.52 15.22 -6.25
C GLU A 42 -9.75 13.71 -6.29
N GLY A 43 -8.70 12.94 -6.56
CA GLY A 43 -8.78 11.48 -6.53
C GLY A 43 -9.03 10.91 -5.13
N ALA A 44 -8.46 11.52 -4.10
CA ALA A 44 -8.72 11.13 -2.72
C ALA A 44 -10.13 11.54 -2.26
N GLU A 45 -10.64 12.70 -2.72
CA GLU A 45 -12.02 13.12 -2.50
C GLU A 45 -13.01 12.14 -3.15
N GLN A 46 -12.77 11.77 -4.41
CA GLN A 46 -13.60 10.80 -5.14
C GLN A 46 -13.61 9.43 -4.45
N ALA A 47 -12.46 8.96 -3.96
CA ALA A 47 -12.38 7.69 -3.24
C ALA A 47 -13.25 7.67 -1.97
N LEU A 48 -13.43 8.83 -1.32
CA LEU A 48 -14.25 8.97 -0.12
C LEU A 48 -15.63 9.62 -0.37
N ALA A 49 -16.08 9.70 -1.62
CA ALA A 49 -17.33 10.41 -1.96
C ALA A 49 -18.57 9.83 -1.24
N ARG A 50 -18.58 8.51 -0.97
CA ARG A 50 -19.68 7.85 -0.26
C ARG A 50 -19.50 7.80 1.26
N VAL A 51 -18.34 8.22 1.77
CA VAL A 51 -18.06 8.20 3.20
C VAL A 51 -18.59 9.51 3.80
N PRO A 52 -19.40 9.46 4.87
CA PRO A 52 -19.89 10.65 5.58
C PRO A 52 -18.75 11.55 6.07
N ASP A 53 -19.00 12.86 6.10
CA ASP A 53 -17.96 13.86 6.39
C ASP A 53 -17.31 13.66 7.78
N GLU A 54 -18.08 13.24 8.76
CA GLU A 54 -17.59 12.96 10.11
C GLU A 54 -16.66 11.74 10.19
N ARG A 55 -16.73 10.84 9.20
CA ARG A 55 -15.91 9.64 9.11
C ARG A 55 -14.77 9.73 8.10
N LYS A 56 -14.61 10.86 7.40
CA LYS A 56 -13.53 11.02 6.43
C LYS A 56 -12.59 12.18 6.78
N ARG A 57 -11.33 12.03 6.40
CA ARG A 57 -10.31 13.07 6.49
C ARG A 57 -9.34 12.94 5.34
N LEU A 58 -8.96 14.07 4.76
CA LEU A 58 -7.92 14.17 3.74
C LEU A 58 -6.68 14.81 4.32
N VAL A 59 -5.52 14.21 4.09
CA VAL A 59 -4.23 14.73 4.58
C VAL A 59 -3.23 14.70 3.44
N GLN A 60 -2.64 15.86 3.17
CA GLN A 60 -1.58 15.99 2.17
C GLN A 60 -0.21 15.85 2.80
N GLN A 61 0.65 15.03 2.17
CA GLN A 61 2.08 15.00 2.47
C GLN A 61 2.84 14.45 1.26
N ASP A 62 3.96 15.06 0.91
CA ASP A 62 4.84 14.50 -0.11
C ASP A 62 5.86 13.55 0.54
N LEU A 63 5.72 12.26 0.29
CA LEU A 63 6.62 11.23 0.83
C LEU A 63 7.98 11.16 0.09
N ALA A 64 8.20 11.96 -0.94
CA ALA A 64 9.53 12.16 -1.49
C ALA A 64 10.42 13.01 -0.55
N VAL A 65 9.80 13.76 0.37
CA VAL A 65 10.53 14.59 1.33
C VAL A 65 10.91 13.75 2.57
N PRO A 66 12.21 13.67 2.95
CA PRO A 66 12.64 12.95 4.13
C PRO A 66 11.92 13.40 5.41
N GLY A 67 11.40 12.43 6.17
CA GLY A 67 10.66 12.69 7.41
C GLY A 67 9.18 13.02 7.24
N ALA A 68 8.68 13.02 6.01
CA ALA A 68 7.28 13.30 5.69
C ALA A 68 6.31 12.31 6.35
N ALA A 69 6.65 11.03 6.42
CA ALA A 69 5.81 10.03 7.07
C ALA A 69 5.61 10.29 8.57
N ARG A 70 6.67 10.73 9.25
CA ARG A 70 6.56 11.10 10.67
C ARG A 70 5.72 12.36 10.88
N LYS A 71 5.83 13.33 9.94
CA LYS A 71 4.99 14.53 9.95
C LYS A 71 3.53 14.18 9.69
N LEU A 72 3.28 13.33 8.69
CA LEU A 72 1.95 12.80 8.40
C LEU A 72 1.34 12.13 9.64
N TRP A 73 2.07 11.21 10.27
CA TRP A 73 1.58 10.51 11.45
C TRP A 73 1.20 11.46 12.58
N ARG A 74 2.08 12.42 12.92
CA ARG A 74 1.79 13.43 13.95
C ARG A 74 0.55 14.26 13.64
N GLN A 75 0.38 14.66 12.37
CA GLN A 75 -0.80 15.42 11.95
C GLN A 75 -2.08 14.58 12.10
N VAL A 76 -2.03 13.30 11.70
CA VAL A 76 -3.18 12.40 11.79
C VAL A 76 -3.59 12.16 13.25
N VAL A 77 -2.64 11.85 14.14
CA VAL A 77 -2.97 11.56 15.55
C VAL A 77 -3.39 12.79 16.33
N ALA A 78 -2.99 14.00 15.92
CA ALA A 78 -3.48 15.24 16.52
C ALA A 78 -4.98 15.46 16.30
N GLU A 79 -5.53 15.00 15.17
CA GLU A 79 -6.94 15.12 14.82
C GLU A 79 -7.76 13.86 15.14
N ARG A 80 -7.12 12.71 15.08
CA ARG A 80 -7.68 11.38 15.36
C ARG A 80 -6.73 10.64 16.32
N PRO A 81 -6.89 10.84 17.64
CA PRO A 81 -5.94 10.34 18.63
C PRO A 81 -5.78 8.81 18.64
N ARG A 82 -6.77 8.08 18.11
CA ARG A 82 -6.71 6.63 17.96
C ARG A 82 -6.74 6.25 16.48
N ILE A 83 -5.70 5.58 16.03
CA ILE A 83 -5.62 4.89 14.75
C ILE A 83 -5.56 3.39 15.04
N ASP A 84 -6.44 2.62 14.41
CA ASP A 84 -6.52 1.17 14.60
C ASP A 84 -5.82 0.39 13.50
N VAL A 85 -5.74 0.98 12.29
CA VAL A 85 -5.15 0.33 11.11
C VAL A 85 -4.33 1.34 10.31
N ALA A 86 -3.13 0.93 9.88
CA ALA A 86 -2.31 1.66 8.93
C ALA A 86 -2.13 0.84 7.64
N VAL A 87 -2.68 1.34 6.53
CA VAL A 87 -2.49 0.79 5.18
C VAL A 87 -1.35 1.55 4.50
N VAL A 88 -0.19 0.90 4.42
CA VAL A 88 1.03 1.44 3.82
C VAL A 88 1.04 1.05 2.34
N ASN A 89 0.40 1.88 1.52
CA ASN A 89 0.18 1.61 0.09
C ASN A 89 0.95 2.56 -0.82
N ALA A 90 1.19 3.82 -0.43
CA ALA A 90 1.89 4.79 -1.25
C ALA A 90 3.23 4.25 -1.76
N ALA A 91 3.44 4.35 -3.05
CA ALA A 91 4.67 3.94 -3.70
C ALA A 91 4.83 4.64 -5.05
N ILE A 92 6.07 4.73 -5.49
CA ILE A 92 6.43 5.14 -6.85
C ILE A 92 7.13 3.99 -7.58
N SER A 93 7.15 4.08 -8.90
CA SER A 93 7.91 3.19 -9.78
C SER A 93 8.73 4.08 -10.72
N ARG A 94 10.02 4.20 -10.45
CA ARG A 94 10.97 4.87 -11.34
C ARG A 94 11.73 3.82 -12.13
N GLU A 95 12.00 4.13 -13.38
CA GLU A 95 12.86 3.29 -14.20
C GLU A 95 14.31 3.43 -13.73
N THR A 96 15.02 2.32 -13.72
CA THR A 96 16.43 2.19 -13.37
C THR A 96 17.05 1.19 -14.34
N PRO A 97 17.21 1.58 -15.62
CA PRO A 97 17.70 0.69 -16.67
C PRO A 97 19.17 0.34 -16.43
N PHE A 98 19.54 -0.93 -16.67
CA PHE A 98 20.92 -1.40 -16.50
C PHE A 98 21.90 -0.81 -17.52
N ASP A 99 21.39 -0.31 -18.63
CA ASP A 99 22.12 0.33 -19.74
C ASP A 99 21.92 1.85 -19.80
N GLY A 100 21.31 2.44 -18.75
CA GLY A 100 21.17 3.88 -18.59
C GLY A 100 22.46 4.57 -18.11
N SER A 101 22.39 5.88 -17.95
CA SER A 101 23.49 6.63 -17.32
C SER A 101 23.56 6.37 -15.80
N ASP A 102 24.72 6.60 -15.20
CA ASP A 102 24.89 6.52 -13.74
C ASP A 102 23.93 7.46 -13.01
N GLU A 103 23.67 8.65 -13.54
CA GLU A 103 22.74 9.63 -12.99
C GLU A 103 21.29 9.11 -12.99
N GLU A 104 20.82 8.55 -14.13
CA GLU A 104 19.48 7.95 -14.21
C GLU A 104 19.32 6.77 -13.25
N TRP A 105 20.38 5.96 -13.12
CA TRP A 105 20.41 4.83 -12.20
C TRP A 105 20.32 5.31 -10.74
N ASP A 106 21.18 6.21 -10.32
CA ASP A 106 21.24 6.69 -8.94
C ASP A 106 19.97 7.43 -8.55
N ASP A 107 19.49 8.38 -9.36
CA ASP A 107 18.26 9.13 -9.13
C ASP A 107 17.04 8.20 -9.02
N GLY A 108 16.96 7.20 -9.88
CA GLY A 108 15.88 6.22 -9.88
C GLY A 108 15.86 5.38 -8.60
N TRP A 109 17.04 4.92 -8.15
CA TRP A 109 17.18 4.18 -6.91
C TRP A 109 16.88 5.05 -5.69
N GLU A 110 17.49 6.23 -5.59
CA GLU A 110 17.30 7.15 -4.46
C GLU A 110 15.82 7.50 -4.29
N ALA A 111 15.16 7.97 -5.36
CA ALA A 111 13.75 8.32 -5.32
C ALA A 111 12.86 7.13 -4.92
N THR A 112 13.14 5.95 -5.49
CA THR A 112 12.36 4.73 -5.20
C THR A 112 12.54 4.29 -3.75
N LEU A 113 13.77 4.24 -3.26
CA LEU A 113 14.05 3.85 -1.87
C LEU A 113 13.51 4.87 -0.88
N GLN A 114 13.61 6.17 -1.18
CA GLN A 114 13.09 7.23 -0.32
C GLN A 114 11.60 7.04 -0.02
N VAL A 115 10.78 6.91 -1.04
CA VAL A 115 9.32 6.76 -0.88
C VAL A 115 8.94 5.37 -0.40
N ASN A 116 9.41 4.33 -1.12
CA ASN A 116 8.90 2.97 -0.95
C ASN A 116 9.49 2.25 0.26
N VAL A 117 10.66 2.69 0.76
CA VAL A 117 11.36 2.01 1.86
C VAL A 117 11.50 2.92 3.07
N LEU A 118 12.15 4.07 2.93
CA LEU A 118 12.50 4.90 4.08
C LEU A 118 11.26 5.52 4.73
N GLU A 119 10.39 6.15 3.92
CA GLU A 119 9.17 6.76 4.47
C GLU A 119 8.12 5.70 4.81
N ALA A 120 8.00 4.62 4.03
CA ALA A 120 7.11 3.51 4.38
C ALA A 120 7.53 2.86 5.72
N SER A 121 8.82 2.60 5.92
CA SER A 121 9.33 2.03 7.18
C SER A 121 9.19 3.01 8.35
N SER A 122 9.39 4.30 8.11
CA SER A 122 9.15 5.35 9.12
C SER A 122 7.68 5.38 9.55
N LEU A 123 6.74 5.28 8.60
CA LEU A 123 5.31 5.21 8.89
C LEU A 123 4.96 3.95 9.69
N ILE A 124 5.51 2.79 9.28
CA ILE A 124 5.33 1.52 10.00
C ILE A 124 5.82 1.65 11.45
N ARG A 125 6.99 2.26 11.67
CA ARG A 125 7.54 2.49 13.00
C ARG A 125 6.62 3.35 13.86
N GLU A 126 6.10 4.46 13.34
CA GLU A 126 5.15 5.33 14.06
C GLU A 126 3.86 4.57 14.39
N ALA A 127 3.32 3.80 13.42
CA ALA A 127 2.14 2.98 13.63
C ALA A 127 2.35 1.92 14.73
N VAL A 128 3.45 1.18 14.68
CA VAL A 128 3.78 0.16 15.68
C VAL A 128 3.88 0.75 17.08
N ASN A 129 4.59 1.87 17.25
CA ASN A 129 4.72 2.54 18.54
C ASN A 129 3.35 3.00 19.07
N HIS A 130 2.52 3.55 18.20
CA HIS A 130 1.16 3.97 18.55
C HIS A 130 0.29 2.76 18.94
N PHE A 131 0.31 1.68 18.20
CA PHE A 131 -0.48 0.48 18.48
C PHE A 131 -0.08 -0.18 19.78
N ARG A 132 1.21 -0.28 20.07
CA ARG A 132 1.72 -0.79 21.35
C ARG A 132 1.23 0.03 22.54
N ALA A 133 1.21 1.35 22.41
CA ALA A 133 0.73 2.26 23.46
C ALA A 133 -0.80 2.25 23.65
N ASN A 134 -1.57 1.78 22.63
CA ASN A 134 -3.03 1.84 22.61
C ASN A 134 -3.71 0.46 22.57
N GLY A 135 -3.02 -0.60 23.00
CA GLY A 135 -3.61 -1.93 23.17
C GLY A 135 -3.72 -2.74 21.87
N GLY A 136 -2.91 -2.41 20.88
CA GLY A 136 -2.82 -3.15 19.61
C GLY A 136 -3.31 -2.38 18.41
N GLY A 137 -3.11 -2.98 17.23
CA GLY A 137 -3.51 -2.42 15.94
C GLY A 137 -3.03 -3.26 14.77
N ILE A 138 -3.26 -2.79 13.56
CA ILE A 138 -2.99 -3.56 12.33
C ILE A 138 -2.16 -2.73 11.35
N VAL A 139 -1.05 -3.29 10.90
CA VAL A 139 -0.28 -2.79 9.75
C VAL A 139 -0.59 -3.65 8.54
N ILE A 140 -0.96 -3.04 7.42
CA ILE A 140 -1.12 -3.73 6.14
C ILE A 140 -0.23 -3.03 5.11
N THR A 141 0.70 -3.75 4.51
CA THR A 141 1.62 -3.18 3.52
C THR A 141 1.37 -3.74 2.13
N LEU A 142 1.41 -2.87 1.15
CA LEU A 142 1.36 -3.24 -0.27
C LEU A 142 2.78 -3.53 -0.78
N SER A 143 3.10 -4.81 -0.89
CA SER A 143 4.29 -5.31 -1.58
C SER A 143 3.97 -5.49 -3.08
N SER A 144 4.48 -6.52 -3.71
CA SER A 144 4.24 -6.90 -5.10
C SER A 144 4.68 -8.36 -5.31
N TRP A 145 4.16 -9.03 -6.31
CA TRP A 145 4.72 -10.30 -6.79
C TRP A 145 6.19 -10.15 -7.21
N ALA A 146 6.58 -8.96 -7.74
CA ALA A 146 7.97 -8.65 -8.08
C ALA A 146 8.94 -8.73 -6.89
N ALA A 147 8.44 -8.61 -5.66
CA ALA A 147 9.24 -8.76 -4.45
C ALA A 147 9.76 -10.19 -4.21
N GLN A 148 9.30 -11.16 -4.97
CA GLN A 148 9.63 -12.58 -4.77
C GLN A 148 10.51 -13.15 -5.88
N GLN A 149 10.25 -12.71 -7.11
CA GLN A 149 10.88 -13.28 -8.30
C GLN A 149 11.61 -12.23 -9.14
N GLY A 150 11.70 -10.98 -8.64
CA GLY A 150 12.18 -9.85 -9.43
C GLY A 150 11.08 -9.29 -10.33
N SER A 151 11.39 -8.20 -11.02
CA SER A 151 10.50 -7.60 -12.02
C SER A 151 10.69 -8.27 -13.37
N ALA A 152 9.59 -8.62 -14.04
CA ALA A 152 9.62 -9.01 -15.45
C ALA A 152 9.87 -7.82 -16.40
N ILE A 153 9.87 -6.59 -15.87
CA ILE A 153 10.22 -5.37 -16.58
C ILE A 153 11.67 -5.05 -16.23
N PRO A 154 12.62 -5.14 -17.20
CA PRO A 154 14.05 -5.00 -16.91
C PRO A 154 14.45 -3.66 -16.32
N THR A 155 13.66 -2.60 -16.58
CA THR A 155 13.92 -1.25 -16.09
C THR A 155 13.38 -0.99 -14.67
N LEU A 156 12.90 -2.01 -13.95
CA LEU A 156 12.31 -1.84 -12.61
C LEU A 156 13.00 -2.65 -11.49
N PRO A 157 14.34 -2.80 -11.46
CA PRO A 157 15.01 -3.53 -10.38
C PRO A 157 14.86 -2.81 -9.03
N ALA A 158 14.97 -1.48 -8.98
CA ALA A 158 14.81 -0.70 -7.75
C ALA A 158 13.40 -0.85 -7.16
N TYR A 159 12.37 -0.87 -8.01
CA TYR A 159 10.99 -1.11 -7.56
C TYR A 159 10.85 -2.50 -6.93
N ALA A 160 11.31 -3.55 -7.60
CA ALA A 160 11.22 -4.93 -7.10
C ALA A 160 11.94 -5.07 -5.74
N ALA A 161 13.17 -4.54 -5.65
CA ALA A 161 13.96 -4.53 -4.41
C ALA A 161 13.25 -3.76 -3.29
N SER A 162 12.66 -2.59 -3.58
CA SER A 162 11.92 -1.79 -2.60
C SER A 162 10.71 -2.55 -2.03
N LYS A 163 10.00 -3.30 -2.88
CA LYS A 163 8.84 -4.11 -2.47
C LYS A 163 9.24 -5.35 -1.66
N ALA A 164 10.43 -5.90 -1.88
CA ALA A 164 11.00 -6.93 -1.03
C ALA A 164 11.43 -6.37 0.34
N ALA A 165 12.00 -5.18 0.38
CA ALA A 165 12.40 -4.52 1.61
C ALA A 165 11.20 -4.26 2.54
N VAL A 166 10.12 -3.63 2.03
CA VAL A 166 8.94 -3.33 2.86
C VAL A 166 8.22 -4.60 3.33
N LYS A 167 8.23 -5.67 2.52
CA LYS A 167 7.76 -7.00 2.93
C LYS A 167 8.54 -7.50 4.15
N ALA A 168 9.88 -7.47 4.09
CA ALA A 168 10.75 -7.93 5.18
C ALA A 168 10.52 -7.11 6.47
N VAL A 169 10.41 -5.77 6.38
CA VAL A 169 10.07 -4.90 7.52
C VAL A 169 8.75 -5.32 8.16
N THR A 170 7.71 -5.54 7.35
CA THR A 170 6.38 -5.93 7.84
C THR A 170 6.40 -7.29 8.53
N GLN A 171 7.10 -8.27 7.96
CA GLN A 171 7.26 -9.58 8.58
C GLN A 171 8.06 -9.53 9.89
N THR A 172 9.03 -8.62 9.98
CA THR A 172 9.75 -8.36 11.23
C THR A 172 8.80 -7.81 12.30
N VAL A 173 7.93 -6.86 11.95
CA VAL A 173 6.90 -6.34 12.86
C VAL A 173 5.98 -7.45 13.36
N ALA A 174 5.48 -8.30 12.47
CA ALA A 174 4.61 -9.41 12.84
C ALA A 174 5.26 -10.35 13.87
N ARG A 175 6.55 -10.68 13.67
CA ARG A 175 7.29 -11.56 14.58
C ARG A 175 7.61 -10.91 15.92
N ALA A 176 7.95 -9.63 15.90
CA ALA A 176 8.41 -8.92 17.09
C ALA A 176 7.26 -8.51 18.02
N TYR A 177 6.11 -8.09 17.46
CA TYR A 177 5.09 -7.37 18.23
C TYR A 177 3.71 -8.05 18.27
N ALA A 178 3.56 -9.28 17.75
CA ALA A 178 2.29 -10.00 17.80
C ALA A 178 1.77 -10.21 19.21
N LYS A 179 2.66 -10.47 20.18
CA LYS A 179 2.30 -10.63 21.61
C LYS A 179 1.81 -9.32 22.26
N GLU A 180 2.17 -8.19 21.66
CA GLU A 180 1.72 -6.86 22.09
C GLU A 180 0.45 -6.40 21.34
N GLY A 181 -0.22 -7.31 20.63
CA GLY A 181 -1.46 -7.03 19.93
C GLY A 181 -1.29 -6.36 18.56
N VAL A 182 -0.05 -6.24 18.04
CA VAL A 182 0.20 -5.67 16.72
C VAL A 182 0.18 -6.79 15.68
N LEU A 183 -0.83 -6.74 14.79
CA LEU A 183 -0.92 -7.63 13.64
C LEU A 183 -0.31 -6.95 12.41
N ALA A 184 0.39 -7.70 11.58
CA ALA A 184 0.99 -7.14 10.36
C ALA A 184 0.81 -8.11 9.19
N TYR A 185 0.29 -7.58 8.07
CA TYR A 185 -0.01 -8.36 6.87
C TYR A 185 0.68 -7.73 5.67
N VAL A 186 1.15 -8.57 4.77
CA VAL A 186 1.67 -8.17 3.46
C VAL A 186 0.67 -8.58 2.40
N VAL A 187 0.24 -7.66 1.56
CA VAL A 187 -0.50 -7.96 0.35
C VAL A 187 0.44 -7.79 -0.84
N ALA A 188 0.52 -8.78 -1.70
CA ALA A 188 1.41 -8.81 -2.86
C ALA A 188 0.58 -8.93 -4.14
N PRO A 189 0.14 -7.80 -4.72
CA PRO A 189 -0.59 -7.81 -5.97
C PRO A 189 0.29 -8.22 -7.15
N GLY A 190 -0.35 -8.83 -8.15
CA GLY A 190 0.17 -8.96 -9.50
C GLY A 190 -0.03 -7.67 -10.31
N ILE A 191 -0.40 -7.80 -11.58
CA ILE A 191 -0.73 -6.65 -12.42
C ILE A 191 -2.16 -6.21 -12.12
N VAL A 192 -2.30 -5.11 -11.39
CA VAL A 192 -3.59 -4.53 -11.03
C VAL A 192 -3.96 -3.47 -12.07
N ARG A 193 -5.22 -3.42 -12.49
CA ARG A 193 -5.74 -2.40 -13.40
C ARG A 193 -5.69 -1.02 -12.73
N THR A 194 -4.63 -0.28 -13.03
CA THR A 194 -4.35 1.06 -12.51
C THR A 194 -3.72 1.90 -13.62
N ARG A 195 -3.74 3.22 -13.49
CA ARG A 195 -3.04 4.10 -14.44
C ARG A 195 -1.56 3.71 -14.62
N MET A 196 -0.89 3.28 -13.56
CA MET A 196 0.52 2.85 -13.62
C MET A 196 0.69 1.64 -14.53
N SER A 197 -0.14 0.62 -14.38
CA SER A 197 -0.08 -0.60 -15.19
C SER A 197 -0.58 -0.39 -16.63
N GLU A 198 -1.55 0.48 -16.83
CA GLU A 198 -2.05 0.82 -18.17
C GLU A 198 -0.98 1.54 -18.99
N ILE A 199 -0.28 2.53 -18.40
CA ILE A 199 0.87 3.18 -19.06
C ILE A 199 1.95 2.15 -19.38
N SER A 200 2.30 1.28 -18.43
CA SER A 200 3.28 0.22 -18.64
C SER A 200 2.81 -0.80 -19.70
N ALA A 201 1.51 -1.08 -19.79
CA ALA A 201 0.96 -2.00 -20.79
C ALA A 201 1.10 -1.45 -22.23
N VAL A 202 0.91 -0.13 -22.41
CA VAL A 202 1.11 0.53 -23.71
C VAL A 202 2.52 0.28 -24.22
N ALA A 203 3.55 0.47 -23.38
CA ALA A 203 4.94 0.21 -23.72
C ALA A 203 5.22 -1.26 -24.06
N ARG A 204 4.40 -2.20 -23.58
CA ARG A 204 4.52 -3.65 -23.82
C ARG A 204 3.62 -4.18 -24.94
N GLY A 205 3.08 -3.30 -25.76
CA GLY A 205 2.25 -3.64 -26.92
C GLY A 205 0.76 -3.76 -26.66
N GLY A 206 0.29 -3.13 -25.57
CA GLY A 206 -1.13 -2.95 -25.28
C GLY A 206 -1.67 -3.87 -24.17
N ILE A 207 -2.84 -3.50 -23.68
CA ILE A 207 -3.53 -4.20 -22.57
C ILE A 207 -3.86 -5.64 -22.94
N GLU A 208 -4.24 -5.89 -24.20
CA GLU A 208 -4.60 -7.24 -24.68
C GLU A 208 -3.41 -8.21 -24.57
N LYS A 209 -2.21 -7.77 -24.93
CA LYS A 209 -1.00 -8.59 -24.80
C LYS A 209 -0.66 -8.89 -23.33
N VAL A 210 -0.88 -7.91 -22.45
CA VAL A 210 -0.68 -8.12 -21.02
C VAL A 210 -1.72 -9.10 -20.48
N ASN A 211 -2.98 -8.96 -20.86
CA ASN A 211 -4.03 -9.87 -20.43
C ASN A 211 -3.78 -11.31 -20.91
N ALA A 212 -3.29 -11.48 -22.14
CA ALA A 212 -3.03 -12.80 -22.72
C ALA A 212 -1.98 -13.63 -21.95
N ILE A 213 -1.09 -13.01 -21.18
CA ILE A 213 -0.08 -13.71 -20.37
C ILE A 213 -0.53 -13.95 -18.92
N LEU A 214 -1.68 -13.41 -18.51
CA LEU A 214 -2.23 -13.58 -17.19
C LEU A 214 -3.11 -14.83 -17.12
N ALA A 215 -3.02 -15.59 -16.03
CA ALA A 215 -3.72 -16.87 -15.92
C ALA A 215 -5.25 -16.74 -15.94
N LEU A 216 -5.81 -15.65 -15.37
CA LEU A 216 -7.24 -15.33 -15.47
C LEU A 216 -7.61 -14.56 -16.75
N GLY A 217 -6.63 -14.22 -17.61
CA GLY A 217 -6.87 -13.48 -18.84
C GLY A 217 -7.17 -11.99 -18.65
N GLU A 218 -7.03 -11.47 -17.43
CA GLU A 218 -7.27 -10.07 -17.14
C GLU A 218 -6.38 -9.56 -15.98
N MET A 219 -6.15 -8.24 -15.97
CA MET A 219 -5.51 -7.58 -14.82
C MET A 219 -6.44 -7.64 -13.61
N VAL A 220 -5.85 -7.76 -12.41
CA VAL A 220 -6.61 -7.74 -11.14
C VAL A 220 -7.38 -6.43 -11.01
N PRO A 221 -8.70 -6.42 -10.78
CA PRO A 221 -9.44 -5.21 -10.47
C PRO A 221 -8.94 -4.57 -9.17
N ALA A 222 -8.77 -3.24 -9.14
CA ALA A 222 -8.30 -2.54 -7.93
C ALA A 222 -9.27 -2.75 -6.75
N GLU A 223 -10.55 -2.91 -7.05
CA GLU A 223 -11.63 -3.14 -6.10
C GLU A 223 -11.46 -4.45 -5.32
N GLU A 224 -10.93 -5.50 -5.94
CA GLU A 224 -10.62 -6.77 -5.24
C GLU A 224 -9.50 -6.57 -4.22
N GLY A 225 -8.48 -5.79 -4.59
CA GLY A 225 -7.45 -5.35 -3.63
C GLY A 225 -8.06 -4.58 -2.46
N GLY A 226 -8.94 -3.63 -2.75
CA GLY A 226 -9.66 -2.85 -1.74
C GLY A 226 -10.49 -3.71 -0.79
N ALA A 227 -11.26 -4.66 -1.34
CA ALA A 227 -12.08 -5.60 -0.57
C ALA A 227 -11.23 -6.47 0.36
N LEU A 228 -10.11 -7.00 -0.14
CA LEU A 228 -9.17 -7.77 0.69
C LEU A 228 -8.61 -6.94 1.84
N LEU A 229 -8.25 -5.67 1.58
CA LEU A 229 -7.72 -4.78 2.60
C LEU A 229 -8.78 -4.49 3.69
N ALA A 230 -10.05 -4.32 3.33
CA ALA A 230 -11.14 -4.18 4.30
C ALA A 230 -11.30 -5.44 5.17
N VAL A 231 -11.21 -6.63 4.58
CA VAL A 231 -11.22 -7.89 5.34
C VAL A 231 -10.02 -7.98 6.29
N ARG A 232 -8.82 -7.60 5.86
CA ARG A 232 -7.63 -7.63 6.73
C ARG A 232 -7.69 -6.58 7.84
N ALA A 233 -8.25 -5.41 7.56
CA ALA A 233 -8.46 -4.34 8.54
C ALA A 233 -9.40 -4.74 9.70
N SER A 234 -10.25 -5.75 9.53
CA SER A 234 -11.11 -6.26 10.59
C SER A 234 -10.35 -7.03 11.69
N GLY A 235 -9.13 -7.51 11.40
CA GLY A 235 -8.38 -8.37 12.30
C GLY A 235 -8.89 -9.82 12.36
N THR A 236 -9.88 -10.16 11.56
CA THR A 236 -10.35 -11.55 11.42
C THR A 236 -9.21 -12.45 10.94
N CYS A 237 -9.16 -13.68 11.44
CA CYS A 237 -8.05 -14.61 11.16
C CYS A 237 -6.68 -14.04 11.56
N ARG A 238 -6.55 -13.59 12.81
CA ARG A 238 -5.31 -12.99 13.35
C ARG A 238 -4.06 -13.85 13.16
N HIS A 239 -4.20 -15.17 13.06
CA HIS A 239 -3.09 -16.11 12.80
C HIS A 239 -2.51 -16.00 11.39
N LEU A 240 -3.08 -15.17 10.50
CA LEU A 240 -2.44 -14.76 9.25
C LEU A 240 -1.39 -13.65 9.43
N THR A 241 -1.17 -13.15 10.66
CA THR A 241 -0.10 -12.15 10.89
C THR A 241 1.25 -12.68 10.41
N GLY A 242 1.99 -11.87 9.66
CA GLY A 242 3.24 -12.25 8.99
C GLY A 242 3.06 -12.90 7.61
N ALA A 243 1.83 -13.28 7.25
CA ALA A 243 1.58 -13.85 5.92
C ALA A 243 1.79 -12.80 4.82
N THR A 244 2.24 -13.28 3.67
CA THR A 244 2.11 -12.55 2.41
C THR A 244 0.97 -13.15 1.62
N ILE A 245 -0.02 -12.34 1.31
CA ILE A 245 -1.24 -12.72 0.60
C ILE A 245 -1.09 -12.28 -0.84
N ASP A 246 -0.95 -13.24 -1.75
CA ASP A 246 -0.83 -12.97 -3.17
C ASP A 246 -2.21 -12.69 -3.78
N VAL A 247 -2.30 -11.63 -4.58
CA VAL A 247 -3.49 -11.24 -5.35
C VAL A 247 -3.06 -11.13 -6.81
N THR A 248 -2.84 -12.29 -7.43
CA THR A 248 -2.17 -12.40 -8.74
C THR A 248 -3.03 -13.10 -9.79
N GLY A 249 -4.23 -13.56 -9.42
CA GLY A 249 -5.05 -14.38 -10.32
C GLY A 249 -4.30 -15.61 -10.82
N ALA A 250 -3.54 -16.30 -9.95
CA ALA A 250 -2.69 -17.44 -10.27
C ALA A 250 -1.56 -17.17 -11.29
N SER A 251 -1.33 -15.91 -11.69
CA SER A 251 -0.22 -15.56 -12.60
C SER A 251 1.16 -15.65 -11.94
N SER A 252 1.20 -15.83 -10.62
CA SER A 252 2.37 -16.18 -9.83
C SER A 252 1.91 -17.07 -8.67
N VAL A 253 2.56 -18.20 -8.51
CA VAL A 253 2.29 -19.17 -7.43
C VAL A 253 3.60 -19.41 -6.67
N ARG A 254 3.54 -19.54 -5.33
CA ARG A 254 4.68 -19.84 -4.46
C ARG A 254 4.92 -21.35 -4.37
#